data_760d18baeaf080e2897743a6abf33350
#
_entry.id   760d18baeaf080e2897743a6abf33350
#
_cell.length_a   1.000
_cell.length_b   1.000
_cell.length_c   1.000
_cell.angle_alpha   90.00
_cell.angle_beta   90.00
_cell.angle_gamma   90.00
#
_symmetry.space_group_name_H-M   'P 1'
#
loop_
_entity.id
_entity.type
_entity.pdbx_description
1 polymer ?
#
loop_
_entity_poly.entity_id
_entity_poly.type
_entity_poly.pdbx_seq_one_letter_code
_entity_poly.pdbx_strand_id
1 'polypeptide(L)'
;MSANLSALFYLIASVAFIMALRGLSSPETARAGNLYGIVGMLIAIGTTLASPGVVSYPLIAIGIVIGGTIGTFIALRIQMTALPQLVAAFHSLVGLAAVCVAAAAFYEPDAYGIGTAGAIHANSLVEMSLGTAIGAVTFSGSIIAFGKLQGLITGKPLVFAGQHPLNALLGVLLLALIAWFVAGQSPLAFWGIVVLSLALGFLLILPIGGADMPVVISMLNSYSGWAACGIGFTLANSLLIITGALVGSSGAILSYIMCKGMNRSIFNVILGGFGTEGGTVAAGGHADRGVKAGSAEDAAFIMKNASSIIIVPGYGMAVAQAQHALKEMADVLKHEGVTVRYAIHPVAGRMPGHMNVLLAEANVPYDEVQELEEINRDFASTDVAFVIGANDVTNPAAKTDPKSPIYGMPILDVERAKTVLFVKRSMASGYAGVENELFFRDNTMMLFGDAKKMCEEVVKALD
;
A
#
# COMPACT_ATOMS: atom_id res chain seq x y z
N MET A 1 7.68 -27.10 27.10
CA MET A 1 8.92 -26.27 27.16
C MET A 1 8.83 -25.39 28.42
N SER A 2 9.95 -25.01 29.07
CA SER A 2 9.90 -24.10 30.23
C SER A 2 9.59 -22.67 29.75
N ALA A 3 8.94 -21.83 30.58
CA ALA A 3 8.59 -20.46 30.25
C ALA A 3 9.82 -19.61 29.84
N ASN A 4 10.95 -19.77 30.54
CA ASN A 4 12.19 -19.06 30.23
C ASN A 4 12.78 -19.46 28.85
N LEU A 5 12.66 -20.72 28.49
CA LEU A 5 13.15 -21.23 27.21
C LEU A 5 12.25 -20.74 26.05
N SER A 6 10.93 -20.71 26.26
CA SER A 6 9.99 -20.12 25.30
C SER A 6 10.26 -18.63 25.10
N ALA A 7 10.49 -17.87 26.17
CA ALA A 7 10.84 -16.46 26.11
C ALA A 7 12.15 -16.22 25.31
N LEU A 8 13.16 -17.07 25.52
CA LEU A 8 14.42 -16.98 24.76
C LEU A 8 14.21 -17.20 23.26
N PHE A 9 13.46 -18.26 22.88
CA PHE A 9 13.19 -18.51 21.45
C PHE A 9 12.32 -17.42 20.80
N TYR A 10 11.34 -16.88 21.54
CA TYR A 10 10.58 -15.72 21.04
C TYR A 10 11.43 -14.48 20.90
N LEU A 11 12.40 -14.26 21.78
CA LEU A 11 13.37 -13.17 21.63
C LEU A 11 14.22 -13.34 20.35
N ILE A 12 14.72 -14.56 20.12
CA ILE A 12 15.49 -14.88 18.90
C ILE A 12 14.64 -14.65 17.65
N ALA A 13 13.39 -15.13 17.65
CA ALA A 13 12.45 -14.90 16.55
C ALA A 13 12.18 -13.41 16.33
N SER A 14 12.01 -12.62 17.39
CA SER A 14 11.81 -11.17 17.32
C SER A 14 13.01 -10.46 16.72
N VAL A 15 14.24 -10.83 17.12
CA VAL A 15 15.47 -10.30 16.50
C VAL A 15 15.55 -10.66 15.03
N ALA A 16 15.18 -11.89 14.66
CA ALA A 16 15.15 -12.31 13.26
C ALA A 16 14.13 -11.47 12.45
N PHE A 17 12.96 -11.14 12.99
CA PHE A 17 12.00 -10.25 12.33
C PHE A 17 12.50 -8.80 12.19
N ILE A 18 13.20 -8.27 13.18
CA ILE A 18 13.84 -6.94 13.08
C ILE A 18 14.90 -6.97 11.96
N MET A 19 15.72 -8.01 11.91
CA MET A 19 16.72 -8.19 10.85
C MET A 19 16.07 -8.41 9.48
N ALA A 20 14.91 -9.06 9.42
CA ALA A 20 14.12 -9.20 8.20
C ALA A 20 13.67 -7.82 7.67
N LEU A 21 13.06 -6.99 8.51
CA LEU A 21 12.64 -5.63 8.14
C LEU A 21 13.83 -4.79 7.66
N ARG A 22 14.95 -4.83 8.39
CA ARG A 22 16.18 -4.15 7.98
C ARG A 22 16.72 -4.67 6.65
N GLY A 23 16.72 -5.98 6.44
CA GLY A 23 17.19 -6.59 5.19
C GLY A 23 16.30 -6.26 4.00
N LEU A 24 14.99 -6.17 4.21
CA LEU A 24 14.01 -5.82 3.18
C LEU A 24 14.02 -4.33 2.79
N SER A 25 14.72 -3.48 3.54
CA SER A 25 14.81 -2.04 3.23
C SER A 25 15.77 -1.72 2.07
N SER A 26 16.60 -2.68 1.66
CA SER A 26 17.49 -2.54 0.50
C SER A 26 17.36 -3.77 -0.41
N PRO A 27 17.31 -3.56 -1.72
CA PRO A 27 17.23 -4.65 -2.70
C PRO A 27 18.41 -5.65 -2.63
N GLU A 28 19.60 -5.17 -2.33
CA GLU A 28 20.80 -6.00 -2.21
C GLU A 28 20.69 -7.01 -1.05
N THR A 29 20.06 -6.60 0.04
CA THR A 29 19.90 -7.39 1.26
C THR A 29 18.54 -8.08 1.36
N ALA A 30 17.60 -7.81 0.44
CA ALA A 30 16.22 -8.29 0.51
C ALA A 30 16.10 -9.82 0.59
N ARG A 31 16.94 -10.57 -0.13
CA ARG A 31 16.94 -12.04 -0.08
C ARG A 31 17.35 -12.54 1.31
N ALA A 32 18.38 -11.95 1.91
CA ALA A 32 18.80 -12.29 3.27
C ALA A 32 17.72 -11.89 4.29
N GLY A 33 17.12 -10.71 4.13
CA GLY A 33 15.98 -10.25 4.94
C GLY A 33 14.81 -11.24 4.91
N ASN A 34 14.43 -11.70 3.73
CA ASN A 34 13.38 -12.71 3.59
C ASN A 34 13.73 -14.03 4.31
N LEU A 35 14.98 -14.47 4.23
CA LEU A 35 15.44 -15.67 4.94
C LEU A 35 15.34 -15.49 6.46
N TYR A 36 15.74 -14.33 7.00
CA TYR A 36 15.58 -14.02 8.43
C TYR A 36 14.10 -14.09 8.85
N GLY A 37 13.19 -13.57 8.02
CA GLY A 37 11.75 -13.64 8.28
C GLY A 37 11.23 -15.07 8.32
N ILE A 38 11.63 -15.91 7.36
CA ILE A 38 11.25 -17.33 7.31
C ILE A 38 11.79 -18.08 8.55
N VAL A 39 13.06 -17.90 8.88
CA VAL A 39 13.68 -18.55 10.05
C VAL A 39 13.01 -18.10 11.35
N GLY A 40 12.75 -16.78 11.49
CA GLY A 40 12.03 -16.22 12.64
C GLY A 40 10.64 -16.84 12.80
N MET A 41 9.90 -16.97 11.69
CA MET A 41 8.57 -17.58 11.70
C MET A 41 8.62 -19.08 12.06
N LEU A 42 9.57 -19.83 11.55
CA LEU A 42 9.74 -21.26 11.90
C LEU A 42 10.06 -21.44 13.39
N ILE A 43 10.93 -20.60 13.96
CA ILE A 43 11.23 -20.58 15.39
C ILE A 43 9.96 -20.25 16.19
N ALA A 44 9.21 -19.25 15.77
CA ALA A 44 7.97 -18.81 16.42
C ALA A 44 6.92 -19.93 16.46
N ILE A 45 6.64 -20.54 15.32
CA ILE A 45 5.67 -21.65 15.21
C ILE A 45 6.15 -22.84 16.05
N GLY A 46 7.41 -23.26 15.94
CA GLY A 46 7.97 -24.36 16.71
C GLY A 46 7.88 -24.11 18.22
N THR A 47 8.18 -22.89 18.66
CA THR A 47 8.08 -22.50 20.07
C THR A 47 6.63 -22.55 20.57
N THR A 48 5.69 -22.03 19.79
CA THR A 48 4.26 -22.04 20.12
C THR A 48 3.74 -23.47 20.21
N LEU A 49 4.07 -24.33 19.22
CA LEU A 49 3.64 -25.73 19.23
C LEU A 49 4.24 -26.54 20.41
N ALA A 50 5.45 -26.19 20.86
CA ALA A 50 6.10 -26.81 22.02
C ALA A 50 5.60 -26.25 23.39
N SER A 51 4.70 -25.27 23.37
CA SER A 51 4.16 -24.66 24.58
C SER A 51 3.10 -25.56 25.24
N PRO A 52 3.03 -25.60 26.59
CA PRO A 52 2.09 -26.50 27.33
C PRO A 52 0.62 -26.17 27.09
N GLY A 53 0.29 -24.96 26.62
CA GLY A 53 -1.08 -24.51 26.36
C GLY A 53 -1.72 -25.02 25.08
N VAL A 54 -1.00 -25.80 24.26
CA VAL A 54 -1.56 -26.35 23.00
C VAL A 54 -2.47 -27.53 23.30
N VAL A 55 -3.77 -27.36 23.05
CA VAL A 55 -4.80 -28.34 23.36
C VAL A 55 -5.06 -29.32 22.22
N SER A 56 -4.94 -28.89 20.98
CA SER A 56 -5.28 -29.70 19.80
C SER A 56 -4.34 -29.50 18.60
N TYR A 57 -3.34 -30.36 18.49
CA TYR A 57 -2.46 -30.43 17.33
C TYR A 57 -3.18 -30.73 16.00
N PRO A 58 -4.19 -31.63 15.95
CA PRO A 58 -4.89 -31.90 14.70
C PRO A 58 -5.62 -30.66 14.13
N LEU A 59 -6.26 -29.85 14.96
CA LEU A 59 -6.94 -28.64 14.50
C LEU A 59 -5.94 -27.58 13.98
N ILE A 60 -4.80 -27.44 14.65
CA ILE A 60 -3.72 -26.56 14.20
C ILE A 60 -3.18 -27.04 12.85
N ALA A 61 -2.91 -28.35 12.72
CA ALA A 61 -2.42 -28.93 11.46
C ALA A 61 -3.42 -28.72 10.33
N ILE A 62 -4.72 -28.92 10.55
CA ILE A 62 -5.78 -28.67 9.57
C ILE A 62 -5.77 -27.18 9.16
N GLY A 63 -5.70 -26.26 10.12
CA GLY A 63 -5.64 -24.83 9.85
C GLY A 63 -4.42 -24.44 9.00
N ILE A 64 -3.24 -24.97 9.34
CA ILE A 64 -2.00 -24.74 8.57
C ILE A 64 -2.11 -25.31 7.15
N VAL A 65 -2.65 -26.53 7.00
CA VAL A 65 -2.81 -27.16 5.67
C VAL A 65 -3.79 -26.35 4.82
N ILE A 66 -4.94 -25.97 5.35
CA ILE A 66 -5.94 -25.19 4.60
C ILE A 66 -5.37 -23.82 4.23
N GLY A 67 -4.90 -23.06 5.21
CA GLY A 67 -4.37 -21.70 4.99
C GLY A 67 -3.11 -21.71 4.12
N GLY A 68 -2.20 -22.65 4.36
CA GLY A 68 -0.97 -22.82 3.58
C GLY A 68 -1.24 -23.21 2.13
N THR A 69 -2.18 -24.13 1.89
CA THR A 69 -2.55 -24.54 0.52
C THR A 69 -3.17 -23.37 -0.26
N ILE A 70 -4.14 -22.67 0.35
CA ILE A 70 -4.79 -21.50 -0.27
C ILE A 70 -3.74 -20.40 -0.52
N GLY A 71 -2.92 -20.07 0.48
CA GLY A 71 -1.90 -19.05 0.37
C GLY A 71 -0.86 -19.35 -0.70
N THR A 72 -0.35 -20.60 -0.75
CA THR A 72 0.62 -21.04 -1.75
C THR A 72 0.01 -20.98 -3.15
N PHE A 73 -1.23 -21.47 -3.31
CA PHE A 73 -1.90 -21.43 -4.61
C PHE A 73 -2.07 -20.00 -5.13
N ILE A 74 -2.46 -19.07 -4.26
CA ILE A 74 -2.59 -17.66 -4.62
C ILE A 74 -1.20 -17.07 -4.93
N ALA A 75 -0.21 -17.28 -4.07
CA ALA A 75 1.14 -16.73 -4.23
C ALA A 75 1.82 -17.14 -5.54
N LEU A 76 1.57 -18.38 -6.01
CA LEU A 76 2.15 -18.89 -7.26
C LEU A 76 1.43 -18.37 -8.52
N ARG A 77 0.23 -17.81 -8.40
CA ARG A 77 -0.59 -17.37 -9.54
C ARG A 77 -0.84 -15.88 -9.61
N ILE A 78 -0.60 -15.16 -8.52
CA ILE A 78 -0.85 -13.72 -8.48
C ILE A 78 0.13 -12.98 -9.41
N GLN A 79 -0.42 -12.05 -10.18
CA GLN A 79 0.41 -11.10 -10.93
C GLN A 79 0.89 -9.99 -10.01
N MET A 80 2.11 -9.49 -10.21
CA MET A 80 2.68 -8.40 -9.38
C MET A 80 1.83 -7.14 -9.42
N THR A 81 1.13 -6.89 -10.53
CA THR A 81 0.17 -5.79 -10.67
C THR A 81 -1.05 -5.90 -9.76
N ALA A 82 -1.37 -7.09 -9.29
CA ALA A 82 -2.49 -7.36 -8.37
C ALA A 82 -2.08 -7.48 -6.90
N LEU A 83 -0.80 -7.21 -6.57
CA LEU A 83 -0.31 -7.23 -5.18
C LEU A 83 -1.07 -6.28 -4.26
N PRO A 84 -1.42 -5.04 -4.63
CA PRO A 84 -2.17 -4.16 -3.73
C PRO A 84 -3.50 -4.75 -3.28
N GLN A 85 -4.20 -5.43 -4.21
CA GLN A 85 -5.46 -6.11 -3.93
C GLN A 85 -5.26 -7.29 -2.99
N LEU A 86 -4.23 -8.10 -3.25
CA LEU A 86 -3.89 -9.26 -2.40
C LEU A 86 -3.56 -8.82 -0.98
N VAL A 87 -2.74 -7.79 -0.84
CA VAL A 87 -2.35 -7.24 0.47
C VAL A 87 -3.60 -6.76 1.24
N ALA A 88 -4.51 -6.03 0.58
CA ALA A 88 -5.76 -5.62 1.20
C ALA A 88 -6.62 -6.83 1.64
N ALA A 89 -6.73 -7.88 0.81
CA ALA A 89 -7.45 -9.10 1.15
C ALA A 89 -6.83 -9.80 2.38
N PHE A 90 -5.52 -9.88 2.47
CA PHE A 90 -4.85 -10.48 3.63
C PHE A 90 -5.04 -9.68 4.91
N HIS A 91 -5.01 -8.35 4.85
CA HIS A 91 -5.31 -7.52 6.03
C HIS A 91 -6.74 -7.73 6.53
N SER A 92 -7.70 -7.99 5.63
CA SER A 92 -9.05 -8.33 6.06
C SER A 92 -9.07 -9.64 6.85
N LEU A 93 -8.39 -10.68 6.39
CA LEU A 93 -8.32 -11.96 7.10
C LEU A 93 -7.63 -11.85 8.46
N VAL A 94 -6.57 -11.04 8.57
CA VAL A 94 -5.91 -10.76 9.86
C VAL A 94 -6.87 -10.05 10.81
N GLY A 95 -7.62 -9.05 10.33
CA GLY A 95 -8.65 -8.38 11.14
C GLY A 95 -9.74 -9.32 11.61
N LEU A 96 -10.22 -10.20 10.73
CA LEU A 96 -11.20 -11.24 11.10
C LEU A 96 -10.64 -12.22 12.14
N ALA A 97 -9.41 -12.67 11.97
CA ALA A 97 -8.74 -13.54 12.92
C ALA A 97 -8.67 -12.91 14.32
N ALA A 98 -8.39 -11.59 14.39
CA ALA A 98 -8.38 -10.85 15.64
C ALA A 98 -9.75 -10.89 16.36
N VAL A 99 -10.83 -10.68 15.63
CA VAL A 99 -12.19 -10.75 16.16
C VAL A 99 -12.52 -12.17 16.65
N CYS A 100 -12.17 -13.19 15.85
CA CYS A 100 -12.43 -14.59 16.22
C CYS A 100 -11.65 -15.02 17.47
N VAL A 101 -10.37 -14.64 17.60
CA VAL A 101 -9.55 -14.98 18.79
C VAL A 101 -10.09 -14.26 20.02
N ALA A 102 -10.46 -12.98 19.89
CA ALA A 102 -11.06 -12.25 20.99
C ALA A 102 -12.41 -12.87 21.44
N ALA A 103 -13.24 -13.31 20.49
CA ALA A 103 -14.48 -14.01 20.78
C ALA A 103 -14.21 -15.34 21.50
N ALA A 104 -13.24 -16.14 21.03
CA ALA A 104 -12.86 -17.38 21.69
C ALA A 104 -12.38 -17.15 23.11
N ALA A 105 -11.52 -16.14 23.33
CA ALA A 105 -11.03 -15.79 24.66
C ALA A 105 -12.13 -15.26 25.59
N PHE A 106 -13.14 -14.57 25.04
CA PHE A 106 -14.28 -14.11 25.83
C PHE A 106 -15.19 -15.25 26.31
N TYR A 107 -15.41 -16.24 25.43
CA TYR A 107 -16.30 -17.38 25.80
C TYR A 107 -15.59 -18.47 26.60
N GLU A 108 -14.27 -18.62 26.47
CA GLU A 108 -13.46 -19.62 27.16
C GLU A 108 -12.26 -18.98 27.88
N PRO A 109 -12.49 -18.05 28.82
CA PRO A 109 -11.40 -17.26 29.43
C PRO A 109 -10.42 -18.10 30.23
N ASP A 110 -10.88 -19.22 30.81
CA ASP A 110 -10.05 -20.16 31.59
C ASP A 110 -8.96 -20.79 30.70
N ALA A 111 -9.30 -21.11 29.46
CA ALA A 111 -8.35 -21.69 28.49
C ALA A 111 -7.19 -20.74 28.16
N TYR A 112 -7.42 -19.42 28.27
CA TYR A 112 -6.44 -18.38 27.98
C TYR A 112 -5.77 -17.80 29.25
N GLY A 113 -6.17 -18.26 30.43
CA GLY A 113 -5.61 -17.81 31.71
C GLY A 113 -5.92 -16.35 32.05
N ILE A 114 -7.00 -15.77 31.47
CA ILE A 114 -7.39 -14.38 31.66
C ILE A 114 -8.51 -14.19 32.71
N GLY A 115 -8.89 -15.24 33.38
CA GLY A 115 -9.94 -15.27 34.40
C GLY A 115 -10.91 -16.40 34.18
N THR A 116 -12.10 -16.29 34.76
CA THR A 116 -13.22 -17.25 34.61
C THR A 116 -14.40 -16.55 33.92
N ALA A 117 -15.34 -17.33 33.40
CA ALA A 117 -16.55 -16.78 32.80
C ALA A 117 -17.30 -15.86 33.78
N GLY A 118 -17.48 -14.59 33.38
CA GLY A 118 -18.07 -13.55 34.24
C GLY A 118 -17.12 -12.89 35.25
N ALA A 119 -15.85 -13.31 35.31
CA ALA A 119 -14.81 -12.75 36.18
C ALA A 119 -13.45 -12.65 35.44
N ILE A 120 -13.49 -12.16 34.22
CA ILE A 120 -12.30 -11.88 33.41
C ILE A 120 -11.59 -10.63 33.96
N HIS A 121 -10.26 -10.64 33.98
CA HIS A 121 -9.46 -9.51 34.46
C HIS A 121 -9.74 -8.24 33.63
N ALA A 122 -9.86 -7.10 34.31
CA ALA A 122 -10.22 -5.83 33.66
C ALA A 122 -9.22 -5.41 32.54
N ASN A 123 -7.92 -5.67 32.74
CA ASN A 123 -6.90 -5.40 31.72
C ASN A 123 -7.18 -6.21 30.44
N SER A 124 -7.44 -7.52 30.59
CA SER A 124 -7.72 -8.40 29.46
C SER A 124 -9.01 -8.04 28.75
N LEU A 125 -10.03 -7.53 29.45
CA LEU A 125 -11.26 -7.01 28.83
C LEU A 125 -10.99 -5.76 27.98
N VAL A 126 -10.15 -4.85 28.45
CA VAL A 126 -9.74 -3.64 27.67
C VAL A 126 -8.93 -4.06 26.44
N GLU A 127 -7.92 -4.90 26.61
CA GLU A 127 -7.06 -5.41 25.54
C GLU A 127 -7.88 -6.13 24.46
N MET A 128 -8.76 -7.02 24.89
CA MET A 128 -9.69 -7.77 24.03
C MET A 128 -10.64 -6.83 23.26
N SER A 129 -11.23 -5.86 23.95
CA SER A 129 -12.16 -4.93 23.30
C SER A 129 -11.47 -4.04 22.28
N LEU A 130 -10.25 -3.55 22.56
CA LEU A 130 -9.45 -2.76 21.60
C LEU A 130 -8.99 -3.64 20.43
N GLY A 131 -8.48 -4.83 20.70
CA GLY A 131 -8.09 -5.79 19.66
C GLY A 131 -9.26 -6.15 18.73
N THR A 132 -10.46 -6.39 19.31
CA THR A 132 -11.70 -6.64 18.56
C THR A 132 -12.11 -5.45 17.70
N ALA A 133 -12.13 -4.25 18.27
CA ALA A 133 -12.54 -3.04 17.57
C ALA A 133 -11.60 -2.74 16.39
N ILE A 134 -10.28 -2.75 16.62
CA ILE A 134 -9.28 -2.53 15.56
C ILE A 134 -9.37 -3.64 14.50
N GLY A 135 -9.51 -4.90 14.92
CA GLY A 135 -9.64 -6.04 14.02
C GLY A 135 -10.89 -5.95 13.13
N ALA A 136 -12.04 -5.58 13.68
CA ALA A 136 -13.29 -5.43 12.94
C ALA A 136 -13.23 -4.25 11.94
N VAL A 137 -12.68 -3.09 12.34
CA VAL A 137 -12.42 -1.95 11.43
C VAL A 137 -11.48 -2.38 10.30
N THR A 138 -10.41 -3.11 10.64
CA THR A 138 -9.44 -3.59 9.64
C THR A 138 -10.09 -4.54 8.66
N PHE A 139 -10.90 -5.48 9.13
CA PHE A 139 -11.61 -6.44 8.29
C PHE A 139 -12.51 -5.74 7.27
N SER A 140 -13.45 -4.94 7.74
CA SER A 140 -14.43 -4.28 6.86
C SER A 140 -13.81 -3.20 5.98
N GLY A 141 -12.88 -2.41 6.51
CA GLY A 141 -12.16 -1.40 5.76
C GLY A 141 -11.30 -2.00 4.64
N SER A 142 -10.65 -3.13 4.90
CA SER A 142 -9.84 -3.83 3.90
C SER A 142 -10.68 -4.45 2.79
N ILE A 143 -11.89 -4.92 3.07
CA ILE A 143 -12.84 -5.38 2.04
C ILE A 143 -13.21 -4.24 1.10
N ILE A 144 -13.48 -3.04 1.63
CA ILE A 144 -13.78 -1.87 0.80
C ILE A 144 -12.56 -1.45 -0.03
N ALA A 145 -11.37 -1.42 0.59
CA ALA A 145 -10.14 -1.10 -0.13
C ALA A 145 -9.89 -2.11 -1.27
N PHE A 146 -10.04 -3.40 -1.01
CA PHE A 146 -9.98 -4.46 -2.02
C PHE A 146 -11.00 -4.22 -3.14
N GLY A 147 -12.27 -3.96 -2.81
CA GLY A 147 -13.33 -3.71 -3.78
C GLY A 147 -13.05 -2.50 -4.67
N LYS A 148 -12.50 -1.41 -4.11
CA LYS A 148 -12.09 -0.22 -4.87
C LYS A 148 -10.90 -0.51 -5.79
N LEU A 149 -9.91 -1.27 -5.32
CA LEU A 149 -8.73 -1.63 -6.10
C LEU A 149 -9.06 -2.58 -7.25
N GLN A 150 -10.01 -3.50 -7.05
CA GLN A 150 -10.50 -4.40 -8.09
C GLN A 150 -11.48 -3.73 -9.07
N GLY A 151 -11.92 -2.49 -8.78
CA GLY A 151 -12.92 -1.83 -9.60
C GLY A 151 -14.36 -2.35 -9.41
N LEU A 152 -14.60 -3.17 -8.37
CA LEU A 152 -15.95 -3.62 -7.97
C LEU A 152 -16.75 -2.48 -7.33
N ILE A 153 -16.05 -1.57 -6.69
CA ILE A 153 -16.58 -0.34 -6.10
C ILE A 153 -15.90 0.84 -6.79
N THR A 154 -16.64 1.91 -7.03
CA THR A 154 -16.06 3.13 -7.63
C THR A 154 -14.85 3.62 -6.84
N GLY A 155 -13.77 3.95 -7.53
CA GLY A 155 -12.58 4.58 -6.92
C GLY A 155 -12.80 6.03 -6.49
N LYS A 156 -13.94 6.64 -6.85
CA LYS A 156 -14.27 8.00 -6.44
C LYS A 156 -14.62 8.04 -4.95
N PRO A 157 -14.30 9.15 -4.24
CA PRO A 157 -14.76 9.36 -2.87
C PRO A 157 -16.29 9.35 -2.79
N LEU A 158 -16.84 8.53 -1.91
CA LEU A 158 -18.27 8.52 -1.60
C LEU A 158 -18.50 9.34 -0.33
N VAL A 159 -18.73 10.61 -0.50
CA VAL A 159 -18.94 11.59 0.61
C VAL A 159 -20.42 11.90 0.76
N PHE A 160 -20.88 12.05 1.98
CA PHE A 160 -22.24 12.48 2.29
C PHE A 160 -22.27 13.54 3.40
N ALA A 161 -23.32 14.38 3.40
CA ALA A 161 -23.47 15.42 4.41
C ALA A 161 -23.59 14.80 5.82
N GLY A 162 -22.85 15.33 6.79
CA GLY A 162 -22.85 14.81 8.16
C GLY A 162 -21.96 13.61 8.43
N GLN A 163 -21.13 13.18 7.49
CA GLN A 163 -20.23 12.03 7.62
C GLN A 163 -19.32 12.13 8.86
N HIS A 164 -18.66 13.26 9.07
CA HIS A 164 -17.73 13.43 10.18
C HIS A 164 -18.43 13.46 11.55
N PRO A 165 -19.52 14.20 11.77
CA PRO A 165 -20.32 14.10 12.98
C PRO A 165 -20.83 12.68 13.25
N LEU A 166 -21.28 11.97 12.21
CA LEU A 166 -21.73 10.59 12.35
C LEU A 166 -20.59 9.67 12.82
N ASN A 167 -19.44 9.73 12.16
CA ASN A 167 -18.28 8.92 12.54
C ASN A 167 -17.80 9.23 13.96
N ALA A 168 -17.82 10.50 14.37
CA ALA A 168 -17.50 10.91 15.73
C ALA A 168 -18.51 10.35 16.75
N LEU A 169 -19.81 10.42 16.45
CA LEU A 169 -20.87 9.86 17.29
C LEU A 169 -20.71 8.34 17.45
N LEU A 170 -20.47 7.64 16.34
CA LEU A 170 -20.23 6.19 16.38
C LEU A 170 -18.95 5.84 17.16
N GLY A 171 -17.90 6.67 17.06
CA GLY A 171 -16.69 6.52 17.85
C GLY A 171 -16.95 6.66 19.35
N VAL A 172 -17.74 7.66 19.75
CA VAL A 172 -18.16 7.86 21.17
C VAL A 172 -19.01 6.68 21.64
N LEU A 173 -19.95 6.22 20.80
CA LEU A 173 -20.77 5.05 21.11
C LEU A 173 -19.92 3.78 21.26
N LEU A 174 -18.89 3.61 20.43
CA LEU A 174 -17.94 2.51 20.55
C LEU A 174 -17.22 2.54 21.90
N LEU A 175 -16.73 3.71 22.34
CA LEU A 175 -16.10 3.87 23.65
C LEU A 175 -17.09 3.56 24.80
N ALA A 176 -18.34 3.97 24.67
CA ALA A 176 -19.38 3.62 25.64
C ALA A 176 -19.67 2.12 25.70
N LEU A 177 -19.70 1.44 24.53
CA LEU A 177 -19.84 -0.03 24.49
C LEU A 177 -18.64 -0.74 25.09
N ILE A 178 -17.42 -0.25 24.86
CA ILE A 178 -16.21 -0.79 25.50
C ILE A 178 -16.30 -0.64 27.01
N ALA A 179 -16.68 0.54 27.51
CA ALA A 179 -16.84 0.77 28.94
C ALA A 179 -17.93 -0.13 29.54
N TRP A 180 -19.05 -0.32 28.86
CA TRP A 180 -20.10 -1.25 29.28
C TRP A 180 -19.61 -2.71 29.28
N PHE A 181 -18.86 -3.11 28.26
CA PHE A 181 -18.28 -4.46 28.18
C PHE A 181 -17.31 -4.72 29.33
N VAL A 182 -16.41 -3.78 29.62
CA VAL A 182 -15.44 -3.88 30.71
C VAL A 182 -16.13 -3.93 32.09
N ALA A 183 -17.20 -3.15 32.28
CA ALA A 183 -17.92 -3.09 33.54
C ALA A 183 -18.82 -4.33 33.81
N GLY A 184 -19.44 -4.87 32.74
CA GLY A 184 -20.49 -5.87 32.88
C GLY A 184 -20.24 -7.21 32.19
N GLN A 185 -19.16 -7.34 31.42
CA GLN A 185 -18.79 -8.56 30.65
C GLN A 185 -19.96 -9.12 29.82
N SER A 186 -20.78 -8.20 29.26
CA SER A 186 -21.98 -8.54 28.53
C SER A 186 -21.67 -9.04 27.13
N PRO A 187 -22.15 -10.23 26.71
CA PRO A 187 -22.05 -10.70 25.35
C PRO A 187 -22.67 -9.73 24.32
N LEU A 188 -23.76 -9.04 24.72
CA LEU A 188 -24.40 -8.05 23.87
C LEU A 188 -23.48 -6.85 23.63
N ALA A 189 -22.76 -6.39 24.64
CA ALA A 189 -21.80 -5.30 24.50
C ALA A 189 -20.62 -5.73 23.62
N PHE A 190 -20.11 -6.95 23.76
CA PHE A 190 -19.04 -7.50 22.92
C PHE A 190 -19.44 -7.52 21.43
N TRP A 191 -20.57 -8.13 21.12
CA TRP A 191 -21.04 -8.15 19.72
C TRP A 191 -21.48 -6.78 19.22
N GLY A 192 -21.93 -5.89 20.09
CA GLY A 192 -22.15 -4.48 19.80
C GLY A 192 -20.87 -3.78 19.34
N ILE A 193 -19.74 -4.03 20.03
CA ILE A 193 -18.41 -3.53 19.61
C ILE A 193 -18.06 -4.06 18.22
N VAL A 194 -18.24 -5.34 17.96
CA VAL A 194 -17.95 -5.95 16.65
C VAL A 194 -18.76 -5.28 15.55
N VAL A 195 -20.09 -5.22 15.69
CA VAL A 195 -20.99 -4.69 14.65
C VAL A 195 -20.71 -3.21 14.39
N LEU A 196 -20.54 -2.42 15.46
CA LEU A 196 -20.28 -0.98 15.33
C LEU A 196 -18.92 -0.72 14.69
N SER A 197 -17.90 -1.49 15.04
CA SER A 197 -16.56 -1.37 14.44
C SER A 197 -16.53 -1.79 12.98
N LEU A 198 -17.30 -2.83 12.59
CA LEU A 198 -17.51 -3.18 11.19
C LEU A 198 -18.14 -2.02 10.40
N ALA A 199 -19.17 -1.39 10.96
CA ALA A 199 -19.81 -0.23 10.33
C ALA A 199 -18.84 0.95 10.20
N LEU A 200 -18.05 1.23 11.22
CA LEU A 200 -17.00 2.27 11.18
C LEU A 200 -15.95 2.00 10.12
N GLY A 201 -15.50 0.74 9.93
CA GLY A 201 -14.53 0.40 8.90
C GLY A 201 -15.07 0.68 7.49
N PHE A 202 -16.34 0.41 7.22
CA PHE A 202 -16.99 0.82 5.96
C PHE A 202 -17.03 2.33 5.81
N LEU A 203 -17.50 3.04 6.82
CA LEU A 203 -17.70 4.50 6.78
C LEU A 203 -16.38 5.28 6.68
N LEU A 204 -15.28 4.74 7.21
CA LEU A 204 -13.97 5.38 7.14
C LEU A 204 -13.32 5.24 5.76
N ILE A 205 -13.47 4.09 5.09
CA ILE A 205 -12.75 3.82 3.82
C ILE A 205 -13.57 4.23 2.58
N LEU A 206 -14.90 4.22 2.65
CA LEU A 206 -15.75 4.63 1.52
C LEU A 206 -15.47 6.05 1.01
N PRO A 207 -15.25 7.07 1.87
CA PRO A 207 -14.99 8.44 1.45
C PRO A 207 -13.59 8.68 0.90
N ILE A 208 -12.67 7.72 1.01
CA ILE A 208 -11.29 7.89 0.57
C ILE A 208 -11.19 7.60 -0.93
N GLY A 209 -10.59 8.52 -1.68
CA GLY A 209 -10.39 8.40 -3.13
C GLY A 209 -9.27 7.42 -3.50
N GLY A 210 -9.28 6.97 -4.74
CA GLY A 210 -8.28 6.04 -5.26
C GLY A 210 -6.85 6.60 -5.24
N ALA A 211 -6.67 7.91 -5.35
CA ALA A 211 -5.37 8.56 -5.26
C ALA A 211 -4.69 8.35 -3.88
N ASP A 212 -5.49 8.24 -2.83
CA ASP A 212 -5.02 8.04 -1.47
C ASP A 212 -4.90 6.55 -1.08
N MET A 213 -5.28 5.62 -1.97
CA MET A 213 -5.25 4.17 -1.69
C MET A 213 -3.88 3.64 -1.24
N PRO A 214 -2.73 4.09 -1.74
CA PRO A 214 -1.44 3.66 -1.22
C PRO A 214 -1.29 3.92 0.28
N VAL A 215 -1.72 5.09 0.75
CA VAL A 215 -1.73 5.45 2.18
C VAL A 215 -2.70 4.57 2.96
N VAL A 216 -3.90 4.34 2.41
CA VAL A 216 -4.92 3.49 3.04
C VAL A 216 -4.42 2.06 3.24
N ILE A 217 -3.78 1.46 2.23
CA ILE A 217 -3.22 0.10 2.35
C ILE A 217 -2.17 0.05 3.46
N SER A 218 -1.28 1.04 3.52
CA SER A 218 -0.27 1.14 4.57
C SER A 218 -0.89 1.34 5.96
N MET A 219 -1.97 2.13 6.06
CA MET A 219 -2.70 2.32 7.32
C MET A 219 -3.44 1.04 7.76
N LEU A 220 -4.05 0.31 6.82
CA LEU A 220 -4.68 -0.99 7.11
C LEU A 220 -3.65 -2.03 7.54
N ASN A 221 -2.44 -2.00 6.98
CA ASN A 221 -1.31 -2.79 7.46
C ASN A 221 -0.97 -2.42 8.92
N SER A 222 -0.93 -1.12 9.25
CA SER A 222 -0.72 -0.67 10.63
C SER A 222 -1.81 -1.17 11.56
N TYR A 223 -3.08 -1.06 11.17
CA TYR A 223 -4.22 -1.55 11.97
C TYR A 223 -4.17 -3.06 12.16
N SER A 224 -3.80 -3.83 11.14
CA SER A 224 -3.61 -5.28 11.29
C SER A 224 -2.49 -5.62 12.28
N GLY A 225 -1.40 -4.85 12.27
CA GLY A 225 -0.33 -4.98 13.27
C GLY A 225 -0.81 -4.67 14.68
N TRP A 226 -1.57 -3.60 14.88
CA TRP A 226 -2.13 -3.27 16.21
C TRP A 226 -3.18 -4.28 16.67
N ALA A 227 -3.99 -4.82 15.76
CA ALA A 227 -4.91 -5.92 16.07
C ALA A 227 -4.16 -7.17 16.56
N ALA A 228 -3.06 -7.54 15.85
CA ALA A 228 -2.19 -8.65 16.26
C ALA A 228 -1.54 -8.40 17.64
N CYS A 229 -1.14 -7.15 17.93
CA CYS A 229 -0.62 -6.75 19.23
C CYS A 229 -1.69 -6.92 20.33
N GLY A 230 -2.93 -6.49 20.07
CA GLY A 230 -4.07 -6.67 20.98
C GLY A 230 -4.35 -8.15 21.30
N ILE A 231 -4.34 -9.00 20.26
CA ILE A 231 -4.42 -10.46 20.45
C ILE A 231 -3.24 -10.96 21.30
N GLY A 232 -2.04 -10.45 21.03
CA GLY A 232 -0.83 -10.83 21.75
C GLY A 232 -0.93 -10.55 23.26
N PHE A 233 -1.52 -9.42 23.64
CA PHE A 233 -1.81 -9.11 25.04
C PHE A 233 -2.83 -10.10 25.62
N THR A 234 -3.95 -10.31 24.94
CA THR A 234 -4.99 -11.25 25.38
C THR A 234 -4.47 -12.68 25.57
N LEU A 235 -3.56 -13.12 24.68
CA LEU A 235 -2.96 -14.46 24.75
C LEU A 235 -1.69 -14.54 25.61
N ALA A 236 -1.26 -13.43 26.23
CA ALA A 236 0.04 -13.29 26.91
C ALA A 236 1.22 -13.77 26.02
N ASN A 237 1.14 -13.54 24.70
CA ASN A 237 2.13 -13.94 23.72
C ASN A 237 3.03 -12.77 23.34
N SER A 238 4.20 -12.70 23.95
CA SER A 238 5.17 -11.62 23.73
C SER A 238 5.63 -11.49 22.27
N LEU A 239 5.66 -12.59 21.51
CA LEU A 239 6.02 -12.54 20.09
C LEU A 239 4.97 -11.78 19.28
N LEU A 240 3.68 -12.06 19.48
CA LEU A 240 2.60 -11.33 18.78
C LEU A 240 2.58 -9.86 19.19
N ILE A 241 2.88 -9.54 20.44
CA ILE A 241 3.00 -8.14 20.91
C ILE A 241 4.12 -7.44 20.15
N ILE A 242 5.32 -8.03 20.09
CA ILE A 242 6.49 -7.43 19.44
C ILE A 242 6.27 -7.30 17.93
N THR A 243 5.86 -8.37 17.26
CA THR A 243 5.65 -8.36 15.81
C THR A 243 4.51 -7.44 15.42
N GLY A 244 3.41 -7.46 16.18
CA GLY A 244 2.29 -6.56 15.99
C GLY A 244 2.67 -5.08 16.16
N ALA A 245 3.46 -4.77 17.18
CA ALA A 245 3.98 -3.42 17.42
C ALA A 245 4.92 -2.96 16.30
N LEU A 246 5.81 -3.83 15.81
CA LEU A 246 6.72 -3.54 14.69
C LEU A 246 5.94 -3.25 13.40
N VAL A 247 5.01 -4.13 13.03
CA VAL A 247 4.18 -3.96 11.82
C VAL A 247 3.28 -2.74 11.96
N GLY A 248 2.66 -2.55 13.12
CA GLY A 248 1.78 -1.41 13.39
C GLY A 248 2.52 -0.07 13.28
N SER A 249 3.70 0.01 13.88
CA SER A 249 4.53 1.23 13.85
C SER A 249 5.09 1.50 12.45
N SER A 250 5.60 0.48 11.76
CA SER A 250 6.16 0.63 10.42
C SER A 250 5.10 1.09 9.42
N GLY A 251 3.90 0.52 9.45
CA GLY A 251 2.78 0.93 8.61
C GLY A 251 2.33 2.37 8.88
N ALA A 252 2.28 2.80 10.15
CA ALA A 252 1.94 4.18 10.52
C ALA A 252 3.00 5.20 10.04
N ILE A 253 4.28 4.88 10.25
CA ILE A 253 5.40 5.73 9.79
C ILE A 253 5.39 5.85 8.26
N LEU A 254 5.21 4.74 7.55
CA LEU A 254 5.15 4.73 6.10
C LEU A 254 3.96 5.55 5.59
N SER A 255 2.78 5.42 6.21
CA SER A 255 1.61 6.24 5.87
C SER A 255 1.88 7.72 6.07
N TYR A 256 2.56 8.10 7.17
CA TYR A 256 2.94 9.49 7.42
C TYR A 256 3.91 10.03 6.37
N ILE A 257 4.95 9.27 6.02
CA ILE A 257 5.93 9.66 5.00
C ILE A 257 5.25 9.83 3.64
N MET A 258 4.34 8.92 3.28
CA MET A 258 3.59 9.00 2.02
C MET A 258 2.66 10.22 1.99
N CYS A 259 1.95 10.51 3.10
CA CYS A 259 1.13 11.72 3.20
C CYS A 259 2.00 12.97 3.03
N LYS A 260 3.20 13.00 3.62
CA LYS A 260 4.16 14.08 3.44
C LYS A 260 4.63 14.21 2.00
N GLY A 261 4.94 13.08 1.33
CA GLY A 261 5.28 13.03 -0.10
C GLY A 261 4.15 13.46 -1.04
N MET A 262 2.89 13.44 -0.58
CA MET A 262 1.73 13.96 -1.30
C MET A 262 1.35 15.39 -0.88
N ASN A 263 2.08 16.01 0.05
CA ASN A 263 1.72 17.27 0.71
C ASN A 263 0.29 17.27 1.30
N ARG A 264 -0.11 16.16 1.89
CA ARG A 264 -1.43 16.00 2.50
C ARG A 264 -1.32 15.67 3.98
N SER A 265 -2.22 16.22 4.80
CA SER A 265 -2.31 15.82 6.20
C SER A 265 -2.76 14.37 6.31
N ILE A 266 -2.09 13.56 7.13
CA ILE A 266 -2.50 12.19 7.42
C ILE A 266 -3.93 12.12 7.96
N PHE A 267 -4.34 13.11 8.77
CA PHE A 267 -5.70 13.20 9.29
C PHE A 267 -6.71 13.45 8.19
N ASN A 268 -6.39 14.29 7.20
CA ASN A 268 -7.26 14.54 6.06
C ASN A 268 -7.45 13.29 5.20
N VAL A 269 -6.41 12.48 5.05
CA VAL A 269 -6.48 11.23 4.29
C VAL A 269 -7.28 10.17 5.04
N ILE A 270 -6.99 9.95 6.34
CA ILE A 270 -7.64 8.89 7.13
C ILE A 270 -9.12 9.18 7.37
N LEU A 271 -9.47 10.43 7.64
CA LEU A 271 -10.86 10.80 7.89
C LEU A 271 -11.69 10.94 6.60
N GLY A 272 -11.02 11.05 5.46
CA GLY A 272 -11.65 11.18 4.14
C GLY A 272 -12.48 12.46 3.97
N GLY A 273 -12.63 12.93 2.74
CA GLY A 273 -13.51 14.08 2.43
C GLY A 273 -13.01 15.46 2.85
N PHE A 274 -11.90 15.59 3.56
CA PHE A 274 -11.27 16.88 3.80
C PHE A 274 -10.43 17.29 2.58
N GLY A 275 -10.73 18.46 2.03
CA GLY A 275 -10.04 19.01 0.84
C GLY A 275 -10.75 18.76 -0.49
N THR A 276 -11.93 18.12 -0.48
CA THR A 276 -12.83 18.04 -1.64
C THR A 276 -13.78 19.25 -1.75
N GLU A 277 -13.70 20.20 -0.81
CA GLU A 277 -14.43 21.48 -0.90
C GLU A 277 -13.83 22.46 -1.93
N GLY A 278 -12.68 22.15 -2.50
CA GLY A 278 -12.20 22.76 -3.74
C GLY A 278 -13.00 22.15 -4.89
N GLY A 279 -14.04 22.87 -5.31
CA GLY A 279 -15.05 22.52 -6.28
C GLY A 279 -14.63 21.51 -7.32
N THR A 280 -15.58 20.78 -7.87
CA THR A 280 -15.51 20.31 -9.23
C THR A 280 -14.83 21.41 -10.04
N VAL A 281 -13.50 21.30 -10.23
CA VAL A 281 -12.85 22.03 -11.30
C VAL A 281 -13.55 21.46 -12.51
N ALA A 282 -14.55 22.19 -12.99
CA ALA A 282 -15.11 21.96 -14.29
C ALA A 282 -13.91 21.68 -15.18
N ALA A 283 -13.96 20.63 -15.95
CA ALA A 283 -13.05 20.43 -17.06
C ALA A 283 -13.15 21.73 -17.86
N GLY A 284 -12.33 22.70 -17.49
CA GLY A 284 -12.27 24.02 -18.13
C GLY A 284 -11.68 23.77 -19.48
N GLY A 285 -12.53 23.87 -20.49
CA GLY A 285 -12.19 23.62 -21.86
C GLY A 285 -10.95 24.40 -22.27
N HIS A 286 -9.88 23.67 -22.41
CA HIS A 286 -8.80 24.00 -23.32
C HIS A 286 -8.88 23.07 -24.55
N ALA A 287 -10.09 22.90 -25.09
CA ALA A 287 -10.36 22.10 -26.27
C ALA A 287 -9.62 22.57 -27.53
N ASP A 288 -8.87 23.67 -27.47
CA ASP A 288 -8.20 24.30 -28.62
C ASP A 288 -6.65 24.32 -28.53
N ARG A 289 -6.04 23.73 -27.48
CA ARG A 289 -4.58 23.61 -27.44
C ARG A 289 -4.15 22.35 -28.19
N GLY A 290 -3.53 22.49 -29.33
CA GLY A 290 -2.93 21.39 -30.08
C GLY A 290 -1.81 20.73 -29.28
N VAL A 291 -1.79 19.39 -29.23
CA VAL A 291 -0.67 18.61 -28.69
C VAL A 291 0.19 18.09 -29.83
N LYS A 292 1.50 18.00 -29.64
CA LYS A 292 2.39 17.31 -30.58
C LYS A 292 2.26 15.81 -30.38
N ALA A 293 1.65 15.13 -31.36
CA ALA A 293 1.60 13.68 -31.37
C ALA A 293 2.78 13.15 -32.20
N GLY A 294 3.41 12.08 -31.71
CA GLY A 294 4.49 11.36 -32.39
C GLY A 294 4.18 9.87 -32.49
N SER A 295 4.95 9.19 -33.31
CA SER A 295 4.92 7.74 -33.50
C SER A 295 6.00 7.03 -32.69
N ALA A 296 5.99 5.70 -32.69
CA ALA A 296 7.05 4.89 -32.08
C ALA A 296 8.40 5.09 -32.80
N GLU A 297 8.37 5.27 -34.08
CA GLU A 297 9.56 5.55 -34.91
C GLU A 297 10.17 6.92 -34.57
N ASP A 298 9.34 7.96 -34.37
CA ASP A 298 9.80 9.26 -33.89
C ASP A 298 10.47 9.15 -32.52
N ALA A 299 9.85 8.40 -31.61
CA ALA A 299 10.39 8.17 -30.28
C ALA A 299 11.72 7.39 -30.34
N ALA A 300 11.80 6.34 -31.15
CA ALA A 300 13.01 5.55 -31.34
C ALA A 300 14.14 6.42 -31.89
N PHE A 301 13.87 7.23 -32.90
CA PHE A 301 14.86 8.15 -33.48
C PHE A 301 15.38 9.16 -32.45
N ILE A 302 14.49 9.77 -31.67
CA ILE A 302 14.88 10.75 -30.64
C ILE A 302 15.71 10.06 -29.56
N MET A 303 15.30 8.88 -29.09
CA MET A 303 15.99 8.17 -28.01
C MET A 303 17.34 7.59 -28.46
N LYS A 304 17.45 7.07 -29.67
CA LYS A 304 18.72 6.55 -30.24
C LYS A 304 19.79 7.63 -30.37
N ASN A 305 19.38 8.87 -30.60
CA ASN A 305 20.29 10.02 -30.73
C ASN A 305 20.51 10.78 -29.41
N ALA A 306 19.95 10.33 -28.32
CA ALA A 306 20.14 10.91 -27.01
C ALA A 306 21.40 10.34 -26.33
N SER A 307 22.07 11.14 -25.51
CA SER A 307 23.15 10.66 -24.64
C SER A 307 22.63 10.16 -23.31
N SER A 308 21.50 10.68 -22.86
CA SER A 308 20.90 10.36 -21.56
C SER A 308 19.38 10.33 -21.60
N ILE A 309 18.82 9.30 -20.99
CA ILE A 309 17.36 9.10 -20.86
C ILE A 309 17.02 8.84 -19.40
N ILE A 310 15.99 9.52 -18.89
CA ILE A 310 15.35 9.19 -17.62
C ILE A 310 13.95 8.66 -17.90
N ILE A 311 13.70 7.42 -17.50
CA ILE A 311 12.40 6.76 -17.59
C ILE A 311 11.61 7.04 -16.31
N VAL A 312 10.36 7.49 -16.47
CA VAL A 312 9.44 7.81 -15.37
C VAL A 312 8.26 6.84 -15.40
N PRO A 313 8.35 5.69 -14.69
CA PRO A 313 7.27 4.72 -14.67
C PRO A 313 6.14 5.16 -13.73
N GLY A 314 4.93 4.81 -14.09
CA GLY A 314 3.75 5.02 -13.25
C GLY A 314 2.74 3.89 -13.35
N TYR A 315 1.59 4.05 -12.71
CA TYR A 315 0.56 3.02 -12.62
C TYR A 315 0.08 2.50 -13.98
N GLY A 316 0.05 3.34 -15.01
CA GLY A 316 -0.34 2.91 -16.36
C GLY A 316 0.61 1.87 -16.97
N MET A 317 1.90 1.90 -16.62
CA MET A 317 2.85 0.85 -16.98
C MET A 317 2.45 -0.49 -16.33
N ALA A 318 2.08 -0.46 -15.04
CA ALA A 318 1.60 -1.64 -14.33
C ALA A 318 0.34 -2.24 -14.97
N VAL A 319 -0.64 -1.41 -15.29
CA VAL A 319 -1.91 -1.84 -15.92
C VAL A 319 -1.68 -2.50 -17.27
N ALA A 320 -0.75 -1.98 -18.06
CA ALA A 320 -0.37 -2.53 -19.36
C ALA A 320 0.60 -3.72 -19.25
N GLN A 321 1.10 -4.05 -18.05
CA GLN A 321 2.16 -5.06 -17.84
C GLN A 321 3.38 -4.80 -18.73
N ALA A 322 3.78 -3.54 -18.84
CA ALA A 322 4.80 -3.10 -19.77
C ALA A 322 6.24 -3.18 -19.22
N GLN A 323 6.43 -3.57 -17.96
CA GLN A 323 7.73 -3.55 -17.28
C GLN A 323 8.82 -4.35 -18.00
N HIS A 324 8.47 -5.51 -18.60
CA HIS A 324 9.43 -6.32 -19.35
C HIS A 324 9.78 -5.70 -20.69
N ALA A 325 8.79 -5.22 -21.46
CA ALA A 325 9.02 -4.54 -22.72
C ALA A 325 9.78 -3.21 -22.53
N LEU A 326 9.52 -2.51 -21.43
CA LEU A 326 10.26 -1.31 -21.04
C LEU A 326 11.73 -1.60 -20.75
N LYS A 327 11.99 -2.70 -20.03
CA LYS A 327 13.35 -3.13 -19.75
C LYS A 327 14.10 -3.54 -21.03
N GLU A 328 13.46 -4.28 -21.91
CA GLU A 328 14.01 -4.64 -23.22
C GLU A 328 14.38 -3.39 -24.03
N MET A 329 13.48 -2.42 -24.11
CA MET A 329 13.74 -1.12 -24.77
C MET A 329 14.96 -0.41 -24.15
N ALA A 330 15.05 -0.38 -22.83
CA ALA A 330 16.18 0.23 -22.13
C ALA A 330 17.50 -0.50 -22.40
N ASP A 331 17.49 -1.83 -22.49
CA ASP A 331 18.68 -2.61 -22.79
C ASP A 331 19.17 -2.35 -24.22
N VAL A 332 18.28 -2.29 -25.21
CA VAL A 332 18.63 -1.95 -26.59
C VAL A 332 19.28 -0.58 -26.63
N LEU A 333 18.68 0.44 -25.98
CA LEU A 333 19.25 1.78 -25.93
C LEU A 333 20.62 1.85 -25.27
N LYS A 334 20.85 1.06 -24.22
CA LYS A 334 22.18 0.96 -23.58
C LYS A 334 23.21 0.33 -24.49
N HIS A 335 22.82 -0.68 -25.28
CA HIS A 335 23.70 -1.25 -26.30
C HIS A 335 24.10 -0.24 -27.37
N GLU A 336 23.23 0.72 -27.68
CA GLU A 336 23.54 1.86 -28.56
C GLU A 336 24.37 2.97 -27.88
N GLY A 337 24.76 2.78 -26.61
CA GLY A 337 25.61 3.72 -25.86
C GLY A 337 24.84 4.81 -25.10
N VAL A 338 23.53 4.72 -25.00
CA VAL A 338 22.69 5.67 -24.27
C VAL A 338 22.68 5.34 -22.77
N THR A 339 22.88 6.34 -21.92
CA THR A 339 22.73 6.19 -20.47
C THR A 339 21.26 6.21 -20.09
N VAL A 340 20.74 5.12 -19.51
CA VAL A 340 19.33 5.00 -19.11
C VAL A 340 19.22 4.85 -17.61
N ARG A 341 18.39 5.68 -16.98
CA ARG A 341 18.06 5.62 -15.54
C ARG A 341 16.54 5.68 -15.34
N TYR A 342 16.09 5.25 -14.19
CA TYR A 342 14.66 5.24 -13.81
C TYR A 342 14.43 6.16 -12.63
N ALA A 343 13.42 7.03 -12.75
CA ALA A 343 13.01 7.97 -11.70
C ALA A 343 11.74 7.48 -11.02
N ILE A 344 11.83 7.17 -9.74
CA ILE A 344 10.69 6.70 -8.95
C ILE A 344 10.11 7.82 -8.11
N HIS A 345 8.81 7.97 -8.18
CA HIS A 345 8.08 8.83 -7.27
C HIS A 345 7.49 8.00 -6.12
N PRO A 346 7.60 8.44 -4.85
CA PRO A 346 7.18 7.65 -3.67
C PRO A 346 5.71 7.21 -3.69
N VAL A 347 4.85 7.97 -4.35
CA VAL A 347 3.41 7.68 -4.44
C VAL A 347 2.97 7.21 -5.83
N ALA A 348 3.91 6.92 -6.74
CA ALA A 348 3.56 6.31 -8.02
C ALA A 348 3.07 4.88 -7.83
N GLY A 349 1.86 4.59 -8.31
CA GLY A 349 1.28 3.26 -8.16
C GLY A 349 0.07 3.20 -7.25
N ARG A 350 -0.20 2.05 -6.65
CA ARG A 350 -1.33 1.77 -5.75
C ARG A 350 -0.92 1.19 -4.40
N MET A 351 0.36 0.98 -4.17
CA MET A 351 0.95 0.60 -2.89
C MET A 351 2.35 1.21 -2.79
N PRO A 352 2.91 1.32 -1.58
CA PRO A 352 4.31 1.74 -1.39
C PRO A 352 5.27 0.85 -2.20
N GLY A 353 6.23 1.47 -2.90
CA GLY A 353 7.22 0.75 -3.69
C GLY A 353 6.68 -0.01 -4.91
N HIS A 354 5.45 0.29 -5.37
CA HIS A 354 4.82 -0.45 -6.47
C HIS A 354 5.70 -0.47 -7.72
N MET A 355 6.29 0.65 -8.11
CA MET A 355 7.16 0.72 -9.29
C MET A 355 8.47 -0.03 -9.07
N ASN A 356 9.05 0.06 -7.88
CA ASN A 356 10.27 -0.67 -7.51
C ASN A 356 10.08 -2.19 -7.65
N VAL A 357 8.95 -2.72 -7.20
CA VAL A 357 8.63 -4.16 -7.31
C VAL A 357 8.52 -4.59 -8.77
N LEU A 358 7.85 -3.79 -9.63
CA LEU A 358 7.69 -4.13 -11.04
C LEU A 358 9.02 -4.05 -11.82
N LEU A 359 9.85 -3.06 -11.52
CA LEU A 359 11.19 -2.96 -12.12
C LEU A 359 12.09 -4.11 -11.65
N ALA A 360 11.99 -4.51 -10.38
CA ALA A 360 12.69 -5.69 -9.86
C ALA A 360 12.21 -7.00 -10.52
N GLU A 361 10.91 -7.15 -10.76
CA GLU A 361 10.34 -8.28 -11.52
C GLU A 361 10.92 -8.35 -12.93
N ALA A 362 11.11 -7.21 -13.58
CA ALA A 362 11.73 -7.10 -14.89
C ALA A 362 13.26 -7.24 -14.85
N ASN A 363 13.88 -7.45 -13.69
CA ASN A 363 15.33 -7.50 -13.48
C ASN A 363 16.07 -6.23 -13.91
N VAL A 364 15.49 -5.07 -13.66
CA VAL A 364 16.19 -3.79 -13.80
C VAL A 364 17.25 -3.68 -12.70
N PRO A 365 18.51 -3.32 -13.03
CA PRO A 365 19.55 -3.10 -12.04
C PRO A 365 19.17 -1.99 -11.06
N TYR A 366 19.44 -2.19 -9.77
CA TYR A 366 19.02 -1.25 -8.73
C TYR A 366 19.78 0.07 -8.74
N ASP A 367 21.00 0.06 -9.18
CA ASP A 367 21.84 1.25 -9.36
C ASP A 367 21.31 2.20 -10.45
N GLU A 368 20.46 1.70 -11.33
CA GLU A 368 19.76 2.50 -12.33
C GLU A 368 18.44 3.11 -11.81
N VAL A 369 17.93 2.67 -10.66
CA VAL A 369 16.65 3.10 -10.09
C VAL A 369 16.91 4.10 -8.98
N GLN A 370 16.49 5.34 -9.18
CA GLN A 370 16.76 6.45 -8.27
C GLN A 370 15.45 7.08 -7.78
N GLU A 371 15.45 7.46 -6.51
CA GLU A 371 14.31 8.16 -5.90
C GLU A 371 14.24 9.63 -6.33
N LEU A 372 13.06 10.23 -6.20
CA LEU A 372 12.78 11.61 -6.61
C LEU A 372 13.81 12.60 -6.09
N GLU A 373 14.20 12.50 -4.83
CA GLU A 373 15.12 13.45 -4.18
C GLU A 373 16.53 13.41 -4.78
N GLU A 374 16.93 12.26 -5.29
CA GLU A 374 18.25 12.05 -5.90
C GLU A 374 18.29 12.53 -7.35
N ILE A 375 17.28 12.09 -8.14
CA ILE A 375 17.30 12.24 -9.60
C ILE A 375 16.71 13.57 -10.10
N ASN A 376 15.92 14.27 -9.28
CA ASN A 376 15.12 15.40 -9.75
C ASN A 376 15.96 16.55 -10.30
N ARG A 377 17.16 16.76 -9.78
CA ARG A 377 18.12 17.75 -10.28
C ARG A 377 18.68 17.43 -11.67
N ASP A 378 18.70 16.15 -12.04
CA ASP A 378 19.36 15.67 -13.24
C ASP A 378 18.49 15.84 -14.49
N PHE A 379 17.18 16.06 -14.34
CA PHE A 379 16.30 16.33 -15.50
C PHE A 379 16.77 17.50 -16.35
N ALA A 380 17.34 18.55 -15.76
CA ALA A 380 17.82 19.72 -16.48
C ALA A 380 18.99 19.43 -17.45
N SER A 381 19.76 18.38 -17.19
CA SER A 381 20.87 17.93 -18.06
C SER A 381 20.50 16.72 -18.93
N THR A 382 19.28 16.19 -18.78
CA THR A 382 18.82 15.00 -19.49
C THR A 382 18.28 15.34 -20.88
N ASP A 383 18.66 14.55 -21.87
CA ASP A 383 18.20 14.74 -23.25
C ASP A 383 16.73 14.34 -23.40
N VAL A 384 16.35 13.19 -22.85
CA VAL A 384 14.99 12.66 -22.99
C VAL A 384 14.43 12.22 -21.64
N ALA A 385 13.25 12.70 -21.27
CA ALA A 385 12.42 12.15 -20.22
C ALA A 385 11.31 11.29 -20.85
N PHE A 386 11.36 9.97 -20.62
CA PHE A 386 10.36 9.02 -21.13
C PHE A 386 9.34 8.70 -20.05
N VAL A 387 8.16 9.33 -20.11
CA VAL A 387 7.09 9.16 -19.12
C VAL A 387 6.14 8.07 -19.59
N ILE A 388 6.03 6.99 -18.79
CA ILE A 388 5.21 5.83 -19.14
C ILE A 388 4.26 5.46 -18.01
N GLY A 389 2.99 5.77 -18.19
CA GLY A 389 1.94 5.44 -17.22
C GLY A 389 1.90 6.32 -15.97
N ALA A 390 2.74 7.35 -15.87
CA ALA A 390 2.67 8.39 -14.84
C ALA A 390 1.83 9.58 -15.37
N ASN A 391 1.26 10.38 -14.46
CA ASN A 391 0.54 11.60 -14.81
C ASN A 391 0.69 12.66 -13.71
N ASP A 392 -0.05 12.54 -12.61
CA ASP A 392 -0.11 13.56 -11.55
C ASP A 392 1.26 13.86 -10.92
N VAL A 393 2.11 12.84 -10.79
CA VAL A 393 3.47 12.93 -10.23
C VAL A 393 4.48 13.69 -11.13
N THR A 394 4.06 14.07 -12.33
CA THR A 394 4.85 14.87 -13.28
C THR A 394 4.16 16.18 -13.66
N ASN A 395 3.02 16.50 -13.04
CA ASN A 395 2.19 17.62 -13.42
C ASN A 395 2.69 18.94 -12.82
N PRO A 396 3.11 19.92 -13.62
CA PRO A 396 3.58 21.22 -13.13
C PRO A 396 2.55 22.00 -12.33
N ALA A 397 1.24 21.72 -12.47
CA ALA A 397 0.18 22.35 -11.67
C ALA A 397 0.38 22.14 -10.15
N ALA A 398 1.12 21.10 -9.75
CA ALA A 398 1.51 20.92 -8.35
C ALA A 398 2.37 22.07 -7.79
N LYS A 399 3.08 22.80 -8.66
CA LYS A 399 3.91 23.96 -8.27
C LYS A 399 3.23 25.29 -8.57
N THR A 400 2.44 25.35 -9.63
CA THR A 400 1.98 26.61 -10.22
C THR A 400 0.57 27.00 -9.86
N ASP A 401 -0.32 26.04 -9.56
CA ASP A 401 -1.73 26.30 -9.28
C ASP A 401 -2.12 26.03 -7.83
N PRO A 402 -2.25 27.08 -6.96
CA PRO A 402 -2.65 26.92 -5.57
C PRO A 402 -4.05 26.33 -5.37
N LYS A 403 -4.89 26.29 -6.41
CA LYS A 403 -6.23 25.71 -6.37
C LYS A 403 -6.25 24.24 -6.78
N SER A 404 -5.14 23.74 -7.30
CA SER A 404 -5.02 22.35 -7.72
C SER A 404 -5.06 21.41 -6.51
N PRO A 405 -5.81 20.29 -6.56
CA PRO A 405 -5.78 19.27 -5.49
C PRO A 405 -4.41 18.63 -5.27
N ILE A 406 -3.48 18.78 -6.20
CA ILE A 406 -2.09 18.29 -6.09
C ILE A 406 -1.10 19.40 -5.69
N TYR A 407 -1.57 20.61 -5.39
CA TYR A 407 -0.67 21.72 -5.05
C TYR A 407 0.25 21.40 -3.87
N GLY A 408 1.52 21.74 -4.04
CA GLY A 408 2.59 21.50 -3.05
C GLY A 408 3.09 20.07 -3.02
N MET A 409 2.55 19.14 -3.80
CA MET A 409 3.12 17.80 -3.95
C MET A 409 4.48 17.92 -4.66
N PRO A 410 5.57 17.34 -4.12
CA PRO A 410 6.80 17.18 -4.87
C PRO A 410 6.52 16.39 -6.16
N ILE A 411 7.04 16.84 -7.28
CA ILE A 411 6.88 16.17 -8.58
C ILE A 411 8.23 15.88 -9.19
N LEU A 412 8.28 14.94 -10.11
CA LEU A 412 9.41 14.73 -10.99
C LEU A 412 9.44 15.84 -12.05
N ASP A 413 10.52 16.60 -12.10
CA ASP A 413 10.69 17.81 -12.93
C ASP A 413 10.94 17.49 -14.41
N VAL A 414 10.16 16.59 -14.97
CA VAL A 414 10.34 16.09 -16.35
C VAL A 414 10.31 17.21 -17.38
N GLU A 415 9.59 18.30 -17.09
CA GLU A 415 9.50 19.49 -17.96
C GLU A 415 10.85 20.20 -18.19
N ARG A 416 11.85 19.87 -17.35
CA ARG A 416 13.21 20.43 -17.47
C ARG A 416 14.08 19.68 -18.46
N ALA A 417 13.71 18.47 -18.87
CA ALA A 417 14.42 17.71 -19.89
C ALA A 417 14.32 18.41 -21.26
N LYS A 418 15.31 18.17 -22.11
CA LYS A 418 15.30 18.78 -23.46
C LYS A 418 14.10 18.33 -24.28
N THR A 419 13.74 17.04 -24.17
CA THR A 419 12.55 16.46 -24.82
C THR A 419 11.81 15.56 -23.81
N VAL A 420 10.48 15.65 -23.79
CA VAL A 420 9.60 14.80 -23.00
C VAL A 420 8.79 13.92 -23.96
N LEU A 421 8.96 12.63 -23.87
CA LEU A 421 8.14 11.64 -24.56
C LEU A 421 7.12 11.07 -23.57
N PHE A 422 5.84 11.32 -23.83
CA PHE A 422 4.78 11.01 -22.86
C PHE A 422 3.83 9.95 -23.40
N VAL A 423 3.95 8.71 -22.90
CA VAL A 423 3.10 7.58 -23.32
C VAL A 423 1.78 7.61 -22.57
N LYS A 424 0.67 7.69 -23.30
CA LYS A 424 -0.68 7.76 -22.75
C LYS A 424 -1.71 7.21 -23.74
N ARG A 425 -2.78 6.56 -23.23
CA ARG A 425 -3.85 6.03 -24.10
C ARG A 425 -4.77 7.12 -24.66
N SER A 426 -4.95 8.21 -23.93
CA SER A 426 -5.83 9.33 -24.30
C SER A 426 -5.49 10.57 -23.48
N MET A 427 -6.09 11.71 -23.81
CA MET A 427 -5.93 12.97 -23.07
C MET A 427 -6.67 13.03 -21.73
N ALA A 428 -7.32 11.94 -21.30
CA ALA A 428 -8.05 11.90 -20.03
C ALA A 428 -7.15 12.28 -18.84
N SER A 429 -7.68 13.01 -17.88
CA SER A 429 -6.98 13.39 -16.65
C SER A 429 -6.52 12.15 -15.85
N GLY A 430 -5.53 12.36 -14.98
CA GLY A 430 -5.04 11.35 -14.05
C GLY A 430 -6.01 11.09 -12.89
N TYR A 431 -5.51 10.43 -11.85
CA TYR A 431 -6.30 10.06 -10.65
C TYR A 431 -6.79 11.27 -9.87
N ALA A 432 -6.01 12.35 -9.87
CA ALA A 432 -6.38 13.61 -9.20
C ALA A 432 -7.46 14.40 -9.95
N GLY A 433 -7.81 13.98 -11.18
CA GLY A 433 -8.79 14.68 -12.01
C GLY A 433 -8.29 16.02 -12.57
N VAL A 434 -6.98 16.28 -12.50
CA VAL A 434 -6.36 17.53 -12.95
C VAL A 434 -5.80 17.34 -14.36
N GLU A 435 -6.01 18.33 -15.22
CA GLU A 435 -5.37 18.38 -16.52
C GLU A 435 -3.85 18.60 -16.33
N ASN A 436 -3.04 17.90 -17.14
CA ASN A 436 -1.59 18.04 -17.04
C ASN A 436 -1.08 19.02 -18.10
N GLU A 437 -0.63 20.19 -17.65
CA GLU A 437 -0.08 21.23 -18.53
C GLU A 437 1.16 20.79 -19.31
N LEU A 438 1.83 19.73 -18.84
CA LEU A 438 2.99 19.17 -19.52
C LEU A 438 2.68 18.73 -20.96
N PHE A 439 1.44 18.26 -21.23
CA PHE A 439 1.04 17.79 -22.56
C PHE A 439 1.09 18.86 -23.65
N PHE A 440 0.97 20.13 -23.26
CA PHE A 440 0.90 21.28 -24.17
C PHE A 440 2.23 22.05 -24.29
N ARG A 441 3.29 21.56 -23.64
CA ARG A 441 4.60 22.21 -23.70
C ARG A 441 5.30 21.92 -25.01
N ASP A 442 6.12 22.87 -25.47
CA ASP A 442 6.83 22.77 -26.74
C ASP A 442 7.82 21.62 -26.81
N ASN A 443 8.39 21.25 -25.67
CA ASN A 443 9.34 20.14 -25.57
C ASN A 443 8.67 18.78 -25.32
N THR A 444 7.34 18.70 -25.30
CA THR A 444 6.59 17.46 -25.05
C THR A 444 6.00 16.89 -26.34
N MET A 445 6.22 15.61 -26.55
CA MET A 445 5.62 14.81 -27.61
C MET A 445 4.77 13.71 -26.98
N MET A 446 3.50 13.66 -27.36
CA MET A 446 2.54 12.64 -26.89
C MET A 446 2.64 11.40 -27.77
N LEU A 447 2.82 10.25 -27.13
CA LEU A 447 2.83 8.93 -27.77
C LEU A 447 1.54 8.22 -27.36
N PHE A 448 0.54 8.28 -28.24
CA PHE A 448 -0.77 7.70 -27.92
C PHE A 448 -0.81 6.20 -28.22
N GLY A 449 -1.08 5.41 -27.18
CA GLY A 449 -1.18 3.97 -27.31
C GLY A 449 -1.19 3.23 -25.98
N ASP A 450 -1.25 1.91 -26.09
CA ASP A 450 -1.01 1.02 -24.96
C ASP A 450 0.49 1.02 -24.62
N ALA A 451 0.82 1.11 -23.32
CA ALA A 451 2.21 1.29 -22.90
C ALA A 451 3.11 0.12 -23.31
N LYS A 452 2.62 -1.14 -23.24
CA LYS A 452 3.39 -2.32 -23.65
C LYS A 452 3.64 -2.31 -25.15
N LYS A 453 2.59 -2.10 -25.94
CA LYS A 453 2.70 -2.04 -27.42
C LYS A 453 3.64 -0.93 -27.84
N MET A 454 3.56 0.25 -27.23
CA MET A 454 4.45 1.37 -27.53
C MET A 454 5.93 0.99 -27.30
N CYS A 455 6.27 0.35 -26.19
CA CYS A 455 7.63 -0.12 -25.95
C CYS A 455 8.08 -1.16 -26.99
N GLU A 456 7.21 -2.14 -27.32
CA GLU A 456 7.50 -3.18 -28.33
C GLU A 456 7.69 -2.59 -29.74
N GLU A 457 6.91 -1.56 -30.09
CA GLU A 457 7.04 -0.85 -31.39
C GLU A 457 8.31 0.00 -31.43
N VAL A 458 8.66 0.66 -30.32
CA VAL A 458 9.93 1.40 -30.23
C VAL A 458 11.13 0.46 -30.35
N VAL A 459 11.11 -0.71 -29.68
CA VAL A 459 12.18 -1.72 -29.83
C VAL A 459 12.36 -2.12 -31.29
N LYS A 460 11.27 -2.43 -31.99
CA LYS A 460 11.31 -2.76 -33.42
C LYS A 460 11.86 -1.63 -34.31
N ALA A 461 11.65 -0.39 -33.91
CA ALA A 461 12.13 0.79 -34.65
C ALA A 461 13.59 1.15 -34.31
N LEU A 462 14.13 0.63 -33.21
CA LEU A 462 15.54 0.78 -32.83
C LEU A 462 16.46 -0.23 -33.55
N ASP A 463 15.92 -1.40 -33.91
CA ASP A 463 16.59 -2.41 -34.74
C ASP A 463 16.78 -1.89 -36.18
#